data_0fba13a4e11833da8134b80c14010b5b
#
_entry.id   0fba13a4e11833da8134b80c14010b5b
#
_cell.length_a   1.000
_cell.length_b   1.000
_cell.length_c   1.000
_cell.angle_alpha   90.00
_cell.angle_beta   90.00
_cell.angle_gamma   90.00
#
_symmetry.space_group_name_H-M   'P 1'
#
loop_
_entity.id
_entity.type
_entity.pdbx_description
1 polymer ?
#
loop_
_entity_poly.entity_id
_entity_poly.type
_entity_poly.pdbx_seq_one_letter_code
_entity_poly.pdbx_strand_id
1 'polypeptide(L)'
;MASFTGTWVVVSSPDFDEGYLRMEVDPYVMLKQSGERVEGKYQVGLQTGTLDGWLESENFMLFSFEGMDELEEMHGAGRATLSGDKLTFELRYYLGDEYVFECERSK
;
A
#
# COMPACT_ATOMS: atom_id res chain seq x y z
N MET A 1 -12.82 17.12 0.02
CA MET A 1 -11.65 16.89 0.84
C MET A 1 -10.95 15.60 0.44
N ALA A 2 -9.66 15.65 0.33
CA ALA A 2 -8.89 14.45 0.04
C ALA A 2 -8.90 13.52 1.27
N SER A 3 -9.05 12.23 1.05
CA SER A 3 -9.02 11.23 2.10
C SER A 3 -8.35 9.98 1.58
N PHE A 4 -7.53 9.36 2.42
CA PHE A 4 -6.92 8.07 2.12
C PHE A 4 -7.91 6.91 2.26
N THR A 5 -9.04 7.13 2.94
CA THR A 5 -10.03 6.09 3.18
C THR A 5 -10.59 5.51 1.90
N GLY A 6 -10.59 4.19 1.79
CA GLY A 6 -11.18 3.48 0.67
C GLY A 6 -10.38 2.26 0.28
N THR A 7 -10.86 1.58 -0.74
CA THR A 7 -10.15 0.47 -1.36
C THR A 7 -9.46 0.99 -2.61
N TRP A 8 -8.18 0.74 -2.69
CA TRP A 8 -7.35 1.18 -3.80
C TRP A 8 -6.93 -0.05 -4.59
N VAL A 9 -7.24 -0.07 -5.87
CA VAL A 9 -6.86 -1.19 -6.75
C VAL A 9 -5.47 -0.91 -7.29
N VAL A 10 -4.57 -1.88 -7.16
CA VAL A 10 -3.23 -1.75 -7.72
C VAL A 10 -3.31 -2.00 -9.22
N VAL A 11 -2.90 -1.03 -10.02
CA VAL A 11 -3.01 -1.11 -11.47
C VAL A 11 -1.67 -1.38 -12.16
N SER A 12 -0.57 -1.01 -11.52
CA SER A 12 0.75 -1.27 -12.10
C SER A 12 1.85 -1.13 -11.05
N SER A 13 3.01 -1.68 -11.37
CA SER A 13 4.21 -1.52 -10.57
C SER A 13 5.42 -1.61 -11.49
N PRO A 14 6.43 -0.75 -11.31
CA PRO A 14 7.67 -0.90 -12.07
C PRO A 14 8.51 -2.10 -11.61
N ASP A 15 8.17 -2.68 -10.45
CA ASP A 15 8.95 -3.75 -9.82
C ASP A 15 8.41 -5.15 -10.10
N PHE A 16 7.13 -5.26 -10.49
CA PHE A 16 6.47 -6.56 -10.70
C PHE A 16 5.61 -6.53 -11.95
N ASP A 17 5.54 -7.66 -12.65
CA ASP A 17 4.65 -7.76 -13.79
C ASP A 17 3.21 -8.03 -13.33
N GLU A 18 2.28 -7.91 -14.26
CA GLU A 18 0.87 -8.07 -13.96
C GLU A 18 0.51 -9.49 -13.51
N GLY A 19 1.20 -10.48 -14.04
CA GLY A 19 0.98 -11.86 -13.64
C GLY A 19 1.26 -12.07 -12.17
N TYR A 20 2.35 -11.50 -11.67
CA TYR A 20 2.67 -11.58 -10.25
C TYR A 20 1.65 -10.82 -9.41
N LEU A 21 1.30 -9.61 -9.83
CA LEU A 21 0.39 -8.75 -9.07
C LEU A 21 -0.95 -9.44 -8.80
N ARG A 22 -1.43 -10.24 -9.76
CA ARG A 22 -2.74 -10.87 -9.70
C ARG A 22 -2.69 -12.36 -9.38
N MET A 23 -1.56 -12.83 -8.86
CA MET A 23 -1.35 -14.27 -8.67
C MET A 23 -2.36 -14.93 -7.73
N GLU A 24 -2.72 -14.27 -6.64
CA GLU A 24 -3.66 -14.82 -5.65
C GLU A 24 -5.05 -14.21 -5.78
N VAL A 25 -5.11 -12.89 -5.77
CA VAL A 25 -6.36 -12.13 -5.86
C VAL A 25 -6.07 -10.85 -6.63
N ASP A 26 -7.10 -10.10 -6.96
CA ASP A 26 -6.91 -8.76 -7.50
C ASP A 26 -6.18 -7.92 -6.45
N PRO A 27 -5.03 -7.33 -6.77
CA PRO A 27 -4.20 -6.65 -5.78
C PRO A 27 -4.87 -5.36 -5.29
N TYR A 28 -4.77 -5.13 -3.98
CA TYR A 28 -5.44 -3.98 -3.38
C TYR A 28 -4.68 -3.43 -2.18
N VAL A 29 -4.98 -2.17 -1.87
CA VAL A 29 -4.59 -1.51 -0.63
C VAL A 29 -5.87 -0.94 -0.05
N MET A 30 -6.21 -1.31 1.16
CA MET A 30 -7.41 -0.82 1.84
C MET A 30 -6.98 0.04 3.02
N LEU A 31 -7.44 1.29 3.04
CA LEU A 31 -7.03 2.26 4.04
C LEU A 31 -8.25 2.84 4.76
N LYS A 32 -8.05 3.17 6.03
CA LYS A 32 -9.06 3.85 6.84
C LYS A 32 -8.38 4.97 7.61
N GLN A 33 -8.77 6.20 7.31
CA GLN A 33 -8.25 7.39 7.94
C GLN A 33 -9.17 7.83 9.07
N SER A 34 -8.59 8.10 10.24
CA SER A 34 -9.31 8.63 11.38
C SER A 34 -8.49 9.79 11.95
N GLY A 35 -8.90 11.01 11.62
CA GLY A 35 -8.09 12.17 11.93
C GLY A 35 -6.78 12.13 11.18
N GLU A 36 -5.68 12.18 11.89
CA GLU A 36 -4.34 12.11 11.29
C GLU A 36 -3.77 10.68 11.25
N ARG A 37 -4.49 9.70 11.78
CA ARG A 37 -4.05 8.31 11.77
C ARG A 37 -4.67 7.56 10.59
N VAL A 38 -3.90 6.65 10.00
CA VAL A 38 -4.38 5.82 8.91
C VAL A 38 -3.97 4.39 9.19
N GLU A 39 -4.94 3.48 9.15
CA GLU A 39 -4.69 2.05 9.28
C GLU A 39 -5.08 1.37 7.98
N GLY A 40 -4.50 0.22 7.70
CA GLY A 40 -4.89 -0.48 6.51
C GLY A 40 -4.30 -1.88 6.38
N LYS A 41 -4.63 -2.47 5.25
CA LYS A 41 -4.11 -3.78 4.87
C LYS A 41 -3.93 -3.80 3.35
N TYR A 42 -3.10 -4.72 2.90
CA TYR A 42 -2.85 -4.85 1.47
C TYR A 42 -2.59 -6.30 1.11
N GLN A 43 -2.84 -6.62 -0.15
CA GLN A 43 -2.39 -7.87 -0.75
C GLN A 43 -1.98 -7.59 -2.18
N VAL A 44 -0.73 -7.93 -2.50
CA VAL A 44 -0.14 -7.71 -3.81
C VAL A 44 0.67 -8.96 -4.15
N GLY A 45 0.16 -9.75 -5.10
CA GLY A 45 0.81 -11.03 -5.41
C GLY A 45 0.81 -11.93 -4.19
N LEU A 46 1.99 -12.39 -3.80
CA LEU A 46 2.17 -13.27 -2.64
C LEU A 46 2.42 -12.50 -1.34
N GLN A 47 2.41 -11.17 -1.40
CA GLN A 47 2.67 -10.31 -0.25
C GLN A 47 1.36 -9.86 0.37
N THR A 48 1.23 -10.05 1.68
CA THR A 48 0.08 -9.55 2.44
C THR A 48 0.59 -8.85 3.70
N GLY A 49 -0.13 -7.84 4.14
CA GLY A 49 0.27 -7.16 5.36
C GLY A 49 -0.76 -6.18 5.88
N THR A 50 -0.43 -5.63 7.04
CA THR A 50 -1.18 -4.55 7.67
C THR A 50 -0.25 -3.37 7.87
N LEU A 51 -0.82 -2.19 7.95
CA LEU A 51 -0.05 -0.97 8.14
C LEU A 51 -0.72 -0.04 9.14
N ASP A 52 0.11 0.79 9.74
CA ASP A 52 -0.34 1.82 10.67
C ASP A 52 0.52 3.05 10.43
N GLY A 53 -0.11 4.18 10.19
CA GLY A 53 0.60 5.38 9.83
C GLY A 53 -0.09 6.66 10.23
N TRP A 54 0.43 7.75 9.73
CA TRP A 54 -0.06 9.08 10.06
C TRP A 54 0.15 10.03 8.88
N LEU A 55 -0.66 11.06 8.83
CA LEU A 55 -0.54 12.08 7.79
C LEU A 55 0.61 13.03 8.10
N GLU A 56 1.43 13.26 7.10
CA GLU A 56 2.43 14.36 7.14
C GLU A 56 1.85 15.61 6.51
N SER A 57 0.92 15.43 5.57
CA SER A 57 0.17 16.51 4.95
C SER A 57 -1.16 15.93 4.47
N GLU A 58 -1.98 16.74 3.82
CA GLU A 58 -3.27 16.26 3.29
C GLU A 58 -3.11 15.13 2.28
N ASN A 59 -2.01 15.10 1.55
CA ASN A 59 -1.79 14.18 0.43
C ASN A 59 -0.66 13.20 0.66
N PHE A 60 -0.05 13.19 1.83
CA PHE A 60 1.13 12.39 2.06
C PHE A 60 1.13 11.78 3.45
N MET A 61 1.32 10.47 3.52
CA MET A 61 1.38 9.75 4.79
C MET A 61 2.62 8.88 4.86
N LEU A 62 3.09 8.67 6.07
CA LEU A 62 4.15 7.71 6.39
C LEU A 62 3.52 6.60 7.22
N PHE A 63 4.04 5.40 7.08
CA PHE A 63 3.51 4.26 7.85
C PHE A 63 4.60 3.23 8.10
N SER A 64 4.34 2.37 9.09
CA SER A 64 5.07 1.13 9.24
C SER A 64 4.15 -0.03 8.88
N PHE A 65 4.73 -1.13 8.47
CA PHE A 65 3.94 -2.30 8.07
C PHE A 65 4.60 -3.57 8.54
N GLU A 66 3.77 -4.61 8.65
CA GLU A 66 4.25 -5.96 8.87
C GLU A 66 3.36 -6.93 8.09
N GLY A 67 3.91 -8.02 7.68
CA GLY A 67 3.17 -8.99 6.89
C GLY A 67 4.01 -10.18 6.50
N MET A 68 3.57 -10.82 5.43
CA MET A 68 4.19 -12.02 4.90
C MET A 68 4.48 -11.85 3.42
N ASP A 69 5.61 -12.38 2.98
CA ASP A 69 5.92 -12.54 1.57
C ASP A 69 6.12 -14.04 1.36
N GLU A 70 5.09 -14.70 0.84
CA GLU A 70 4.98 -16.14 0.84
C GLU A 70 5.02 -16.68 2.27
N LEU A 71 6.09 -17.36 2.67
CA LEU A 71 6.23 -17.93 4.00
C LEU A 71 7.19 -17.13 4.90
N GLU A 72 7.70 -16.01 4.41
CA GLU A 72 8.61 -15.17 5.19
C GLU A 72 7.88 -14.00 5.83
N GLU A 73 8.14 -13.80 7.11
CA GLU A 73 7.64 -12.62 7.81
C GLU A 73 8.46 -11.41 7.39
N MET A 74 7.75 -10.33 7.06
CA MET A 74 8.39 -9.09 6.60
C MET A 74 7.84 -7.91 7.36
N HIS A 75 8.69 -6.90 7.53
CA HIS A 75 8.24 -5.63 8.11
C HIS A 75 9.09 -4.50 7.53
N GLY A 76 8.63 -3.30 7.72
CA GLY A 76 9.34 -2.14 7.24
C GLY A 76 8.52 -0.87 7.38
N ALA A 77 8.90 0.12 6.60
CA ALA A 77 8.24 1.40 6.57
C ALA A 77 7.86 1.73 5.14
N GLY A 78 6.90 2.63 4.98
CA GLY A 78 6.48 3.04 3.66
C GLY A 78 5.87 4.41 3.66
N ARG A 79 5.44 4.80 2.49
CA ARG A 79 4.77 6.07 2.31
C ARG A 79 3.73 5.94 1.22
N ALA A 80 2.72 6.79 1.30
CA ALA A 80 1.68 6.83 0.28
C ALA A 80 1.39 8.27 -0.08
N THR A 81 1.26 8.52 -1.36
CA THR A 81 1.00 9.86 -1.89
C THR A 81 -0.32 9.82 -2.64
N LEU A 82 -1.20 10.74 -2.29
CA LEU A 82 -2.53 10.83 -2.86
C LEU A 82 -2.58 11.94 -3.91
N SER A 83 -3.10 11.64 -5.08
CA SER A 83 -3.28 12.62 -6.15
C SER A 83 -4.63 12.34 -6.81
N GLY A 84 -5.67 13.07 -6.39
CA GLY A 84 -7.02 12.83 -6.88
C GLY A 84 -7.48 11.42 -6.52
N ASP A 85 -7.84 10.64 -7.54
CA ASP A 85 -8.28 9.25 -7.36
C ASP A 85 -7.15 8.25 -7.53
N LYS A 86 -5.90 8.71 -7.47
CA LYS A 86 -4.72 7.88 -7.61
C LYS A 86 -3.90 7.87 -6.34
N LEU A 87 -3.30 6.74 -6.04
CA LEU A 87 -2.46 6.55 -4.87
C LEU A 87 -1.15 5.89 -5.31
N THR A 88 -0.03 6.49 -4.92
CA THR A 88 1.27 5.85 -5.09
C THR A 88 1.63 5.25 -3.73
N PHE A 89 1.70 3.94 -3.68
CA PHE A 89 1.92 3.19 -2.44
C PHE A 89 3.31 2.56 -2.50
N GLU A 90 4.19 2.93 -1.57
CA GLU A 90 5.57 2.50 -1.57
C GLU A 90 5.91 1.74 -0.30
N LEU A 91 6.51 0.58 -0.45
CA LEU A 91 6.96 -0.26 0.67
C LEU A 91 8.47 -0.31 0.66
N ARG A 92 9.07 -0.17 1.84
CA ARG A 92 10.50 -0.34 2.04
C ARG A 92 10.69 -1.41 3.09
N TYR A 93 11.16 -2.57 2.68
CA TYR A 93 11.40 -3.70 3.56
C TYR A 93 12.62 -3.44 4.41
N TYR A 94 12.53 -3.80 5.68
CA TYR A 94 13.68 -3.67 6.59
C TYR A 94 14.81 -4.53 6.08
N LEU A 95 15.97 -3.90 5.84
CA LEU A 95 17.16 -4.54 5.26
C LEU A 95 16.92 -5.22 3.91
N GLY A 96 15.88 -4.79 3.21
CA GLY A 96 15.51 -5.40 1.93
C GLY A 96 15.23 -4.38 0.84
N ASP A 97 14.42 -4.78 -0.10
CA ASP A 97 14.13 -4.00 -1.29
C ASP A 97 13.05 -2.96 -1.06
N GLU A 98 12.92 -2.05 -2.01
CA GLU A 98 11.85 -1.06 -2.05
C GLU A 98 10.97 -1.37 -3.25
N TYR A 99 9.65 -1.26 -3.05
CA TYR A 99 8.66 -1.54 -4.09
C TYR A 99 7.66 -0.40 -4.20
N VAL A 100 7.25 -0.10 -5.42
CA VAL A 100 6.28 0.96 -5.71
C VAL A 100 5.07 0.34 -6.38
N PHE A 101 3.88 0.73 -5.94
CA PHE A 101 2.62 0.29 -6.53
C PHE A 101 1.78 1.50 -6.88
N GLU A 102 1.33 1.56 -8.13
CA GLU A 102 0.42 2.61 -8.57
C GLU A 102 -1.00 2.09 -8.44
N CYS A 103 -1.84 2.85 -7.76
CA CYS A 103 -3.18 2.42 -7.43
C CYS A 103 -4.21 3.45 -7.86
N GLU A 104 -5.44 2.98 -8.09
CA GLU A 104 -6.58 3.84 -8.38
C GLU A 104 -7.70 3.50 -7.42
N ARG A 105 -8.51 4.50 -7.10
CA ARG A 105 -9.63 4.32 -6.18
C ARG A 105 -10.64 3.36 -6.81
N SER A 106 -11.05 2.36 -6.04
CA SER A 106 -12.09 1.44 -6.46
C SER A 106 -13.43 2.16 -6.46
N LYS A 107 -14.21 1.88 -7.46
CA LYS A 107 -15.55 2.47 -7.61
C LYS A 107 -16.63 1.59 -7.01
#